data_a7a2efdf8357496012650d2465cd3211
#
_entry.id   a7a2efdf8357496012650d2465cd3211
#
_cell.length_a   1.000
_cell.length_b   1.000
_cell.length_c   1.000
_cell.angle_alpha   90.00
_cell.angle_beta   90.00
_cell.angle_gamma   90.00
#
_symmetry.space_group_name_H-M   'P 1'
#
loop_
_entity.id
_entity.type
_entity.pdbx_description
1 polymer ?
#
loop_
_entity_poly.entity_id
_entity_poly.type
_entity_poly.pdbx_seq_one_letter_code
_entity_poly.pdbx_strand_id
1 'polypeptide(L)'
;MAVTRRKFLALGAGSAAAAAGLTGCGSRSSLGASDELSMWCWTGSVNDDLIAQAEKGIAGTSKKLSMTRIGGDYKTKVLTSLAGKSLVPDIIGINDDVATYFPNADQFHDLNELGADKLKGDFLEWKWKLGITPDNKMMAFPMDTGPTALFYRRDIFEKAGLPTEPADVAAAAPDWERYIEVGKKAKQAVPGSAITDNITSVFLYALAQLPQRFMTSDGQYLADGDHIRKAWDLAVRVVKEGLSANAQDGSTDANAVVTNGRLVAFVGAVWWAQLGPKNAAPKTKGLWRVTPAPGGAGNRGGSFLAITKYCKDPEAAFAFISWLESSKNQAQSFLDPVLFPSTPASYTDSRLAAPDPFFGGQQIVDVFADSAKKYPGAYFSPYDTIIGDALKAELVNIEIGSKTSDEAWRDAQHQIDRELTRAGAI
;
A
#
# COMPACT_ATOMS: atom_id res chain seq x y z
N MET A 1 22.77 -45.61 -2.37
CA MET A 1 21.94 -46.53 -3.16
C MET A 1 21.12 -45.71 -4.15
N ALA A 2 21.46 -45.82 -5.41
CA ALA A 2 20.82 -45.11 -6.51
C ALA A 2 19.54 -45.88 -6.91
N VAL A 3 18.40 -45.18 -6.99
CA VAL A 3 17.18 -45.75 -7.57
C VAL A 3 16.91 -45.04 -8.89
N THR A 4 17.05 -45.83 -9.93
CA THR A 4 16.95 -45.47 -11.34
C THR A 4 15.51 -45.21 -11.79
N ARG A 5 15.37 -44.15 -12.60
CA ARG A 5 14.21 -43.86 -13.45
C ARG A 5 14.04 -45.01 -14.48
N ARG A 6 13.03 -45.85 -14.32
CA ARG A 6 12.40 -46.67 -15.37
C ARG A 6 11.45 -47.67 -14.71
N LYS A 7 10.13 -47.36 -14.70
CA LYS A 7 9.01 -48.30 -14.69
C LYS A 7 7.71 -47.54 -14.34
N PHE A 8 7.09 -46.93 -15.34
CA PHE A 8 5.65 -46.69 -15.39
C PHE A 8 5.26 -46.45 -16.85
N LEU A 9 5.26 -47.54 -17.60
CA LEU A 9 4.57 -47.66 -18.88
C LEU A 9 4.09 -49.10 -18.94
N ALA A 10 2.81 -49.30 -18.78
CA ALA A 10 1.96 -50.32 -19.34
C ALA A 10 0.86 -50.74 -18.36
N LEU A 11 -0.34 -50.38 -18.69
CA LEU A 11 -1.65 -51.02 -18.54
C LEU A 11 -2.66 -49.94 -18.85
N GLY A 12 -3.48 -49.96 -19.85
CA GLY A 12 -4.00 -51.01 -20.64
C GLY A 12 -5.31 -50.49 -21.22
N ALA A 13 -5.46 -50.65 -22.49
CA ALA A 13 -6.61 -50.26 -23.29
C ALA A 13 -7.93 -50.89 -22.78
N GLY A 14 -9.02 -50.19 -22.97
CA GLY A 14 -10.34 -50.78 -23.03
C GLY A 14 -11.46 -49.90 -22.43
N SER A 15 -12.11 -49.08 -23.22
CA SER A 15 -13.56 -49.12 -23.45
C SER A 15 -13.98 -47.88 -24.26
N ALA A 16 -14.36 -48.15 -25.50
CA ALA A 16 -14.98 -47.20 -26.41
C ALA A 16 -16.49 -47.05 -26.09
N ALA A 17 -17.01 -45.92 -26.55
CA ALA A 17 -18.42 -45.61 -26.79
C ALA A 17 -19.19 -44.93 -25.67
N ALA A 18 -19.34 -43.57 -25.85
CA ALA A 18 -20.64 -42.88 -25.96
C ALA A 18 -20.35 -41.47 -26.44
N ALA A 19 -20.38 -41.27 -27.74
CA ALA A 19 -20.54 -39.94 -28.34
C ALA A 19 -21.99 -39.52 -28.17
N ALA A 20 -22.27 -38.68 -27.16
CA ALA A 20 -23.49 -37.90 -27.07
C ALA A 20 -23.09 -36.44 -27.14
N GLY A 21 -23.67 -35.75 -28.13
CA GLY A 21 -23.33 -34.37 -28.50
C GLY A 21 -23.41 -33.38 -27.33
N LEU A 22 -22.34 -32.69 -27.11
CA LEU A 22 -22.31 -31.45 -26.34
C LEU A 22 -21.99 -30.30 -27.29
N THR A 23 -23.04 -29.78 -27.93
CA THR A 23 -23.06 -28.40 -28.38
C THR A 23 -23.11 -27.54 -27.11
N GLY A 24 -22.00 -27.41 -26.44
CA GLY A 24 -21.81 -26.48 -25.31
C GLY A 24 -21.48 -25.12 -25.88
N CYS A 25 -22.49 -24.26 -26.02
CA CYS A 25 -22.30 -22.82 -26.02
C CYS A 25 -21.44 -22.49 -24.81
N GLY A 26 -20.28 -21.85 -25.03
CA GLY A 26 -19.39 -21.41 -23.99
C GLY A 26 -20.09 -20.39 -23.08
N SER A 27 -20.74 -20.87 -22.04
CA SER A 27 -21.16 -20.04 -20.93
C SER A 27 -19.90 -19.60 -20.18
N ARG A 28 -19.55 -18.33 -20.34
CA ARG A 28 -18.60 -17.66 -19.45
C ARG A 28 -19.13 -17.86 -18.04
N SER A 29 -18.49 -18.67 -17.24
CA SER A 29 -18.85 -18.86 -15.83
C SER A 29 -18.52 -17.59 -15.07
N SER A 30 -19.55 -16.81 -14.72
CA SER A 30 -19.43 -15.81 -13.66
C SER A 30 -19.10 -16.54 -12.36
N LEU A 31 -18.21 -15.98 -11.53
CA LEU A 31 -17.77 -16.58 -10.27
C LEU A 31 -18.85 -16.61 -9.18
N GLY A 32 -19.98 -15.88 -9.35
CA GLY A 32 -21.08 -15.81 -8.39
C GLY A 32 -22.35 -16.50 -8.86
N ALA A 33 -23.17 -16.95 -7.93
CA ALA A 33 -24.58 -17.29 -8.17
C ALA A 33 -25.33 -16.02 -8.61
N SER A 34 -26.52 -16.18 -9.20
CA SER A 34 -27.30 -15.04 -9.72
C SER A 34 -27.69 -14.00 -8.66
N ASP A 35 -27.68 -14.36 -7.38
CA ASP A 35 -27.97 -13.54 -6.21
C ASP A 35 -26.73 -13.08 -5.43
N GLU A 36 -25.53 -13.39 -5.91
CA GLU A 36 -24.27 -13.03 -5.28
C GLU A 36 -23.44 -12.08 -6.15
N LEU A 37 -22.69 -11.18 -5.48
CA LEU A 37 -21.59 -10.41 -6.04
C LEU A 37 -20.27 -11.01 -5.55
N SER A 38 -19.41 -11.41 -6.46
CA SER A 38 -18.08 -11.93 -6.13
C SER A 38 -17.09 -10.80 -5.95
N MET A 39 -16.29 -10.87 -4.88
CA MET A 39 -15.24 -9.87 -4.60
C MET A 39 -13.91 -10.55 -4.28
N TRP A 40 -12.83 -10.05 -4.86
CA TRP A 40 -11.47 -10.44 -4.52
C TRP A 40 -10.69 -9.29 -3.88
N CYS A 41 -10.04 -9.59 -2.76
CA CYS A 41 -9.05 -8.73 -2.12
C CYS A 41 -7.96 -9.58 -1.48
N TRP A 42 -6.91 -8.94 -0.99
CA TRP A 42 -5.89 -9.60 -0.18
C TRP A 42 -6.32 -9.74 1.29
N THR A 43 -5.60 -10.56 2.04
CA THR A 43 -5.86 -10.75 3.47
C THR A 43 -5.61 -9.46 4.26
N GLY A 44 -6.56 -9.06 5.11
CA GLY A 44 -6.47 -7.84 5.93
C GLY A 44 -6.80 -6.54 5.19
N SER A 45 -7.35 -6.63 3.98
CA SER A 45 -7.71 -5.46 3.16
C SER A 45 -9.03 -4.78 3.52
N VAL A 46 -9.91 -5.43 4.23
CA VAL A 46 -11.26 -4.96 4.56
C VAL A 46 -11.66 -5.39 5.97
N ASN A 47 -12.57 -4.66 6.58
CA ASN A 47 -13.10 -4.98 7.90
C ASN A 47 -14.01 -6.21 7.84
N ASP A 48 -13.70 -7.23 8.66
CA ASP A 48 -14.40 -8.51 8.64
C ASP A 48 -15.87 -8.41 9.06
N ASP A 49 -16.21 -7.53 10.00
CA ASP A 49 -17.61 -7.34 10.44
C ASP A 49 -18.47 -6.71 9.35
N LEU A 50 -17.90 -5.75 8.60
CA LEU A 50 -18.61 -5.13 7.47
C LEU A 50 -18.81 -6.14 6.33
N ILE A 51 -17.82 -6.96 6.04
CA ILE A 51 -17.96 -8.04 5.06
C ILE A 51 -19.00 -9.05 5.51
N ALA A 52 -18.98 -9.50 6.76
CA ALA A 52 -19.99 -10.44 7.30
C ALA A 52 -21.41 -9.88 7.26
N GLN A 53 -21.60 -8.56 7.34
CA GLN A 53 -22.90 -7.91 7.10
C GLN A 53 -23.31 -8.01 5.62
N ALA A 54 -22.41 -7.71 4.69
CA ALA A 54 -22.70 -7.77 3.26
C ALA A 54 -22.94 -9.20 2.75
N GLU A 55 -22.29 -10.20 3.35
CA GLU A 55 -22.52 -11.63 3.07
C GLU A 55 -23.94 -12.09 3.47
N LYS A 56 -24.57 -11.41 4.42
CA LYS A 56 -25.98 -11.64 4.78
C LYS A 56 -26.96 -10.91 3.85
N GLY A 57 -26.53 -9.82 3.24
CA GLY A 57 -27.30 -9.01 2.31
C GLY A 57 -26.76 -7.60 2.18
N ILE A 58 -26.80 -7.08 0.97
CA ILE A 58 -26.39 -5.72 0.64
C ILE A 58 -27.65 -4.82 0.67
N ALA A 59 -27.62 -3.81 1.54
CA ALA A 59 -28.77 -2.92 1.74
C ALA A 59 -29.19 -2.25 0.42
N GLY A 60 -30.50 -2.22 0.18
CA GLY A 60 -31.10 -1.63 -1.03
C GLY A 60 -30.98 -2.50 -2.28
N THR A 61 -30.51 -3.75 -2.16
CA THR A 61 -30.41 -4.70 -3.28
C THR A 61 -30.95 -6.08 -2.88
N SER A 62 -31.10 -6.97 -3.87
CA SER A 62 -31.42 -8.40 -3.64
C SER A 62 -30.16 -9.27 -3.56
N LYS A 63 -28.95 -8.66 -3.54
CA LYS A 63 -27.67 -9.35 -3.62
C LYS A 63 -27.05 -9.58 -2.25
N LYS A 64 -26.15 -10.56 -2.20
CA LYS A 64 -25.20 -10.84 -1.12
C LYS A 64 -23.80 -10.75 -1.64
N LEU A 65 -22.83 -10.53 -0.76
CA LEU A 65 -21.43 -10.58 -1.11
C LEU A 65 -20.89 -12.01 -0.99
N SER A 66 -20.03 -12.40 -1.92
CA SER A 66 -19.21 -13.62 -1.85
C SER A 66 -17.74 -13.20 -1.90
N MET A 67 -17.12 -13.11 -0.71
CA MET A 67 -15.76 -12.59 -0.57
C MET A 67 -14.73 -13.68 -0.68
N THR A 68 -13.70 -13.49 -1.51
CA THR A 68 -12.50 -14.33 -1.57
C THR A 68 -11.26 -13.51 -1.19
N ARG A 69 -10.61 -13.91 -0.10
CA ARG A 69 -9.32 -13.37 0.33
C ARG A 69 -8.18 -14.18 -0.28
N ILE A 70 -7.32 -13.51 -1.04
CA ILE A 70 -6.21 -14.13 -1.76
C ILE A 70 -4.91 -13.75 -1.06
N GLY A 71 -4.20 -14.76 -0.58
CA GLY A 71 -2.84 -14.62 -0.05
C GLY A 71 -1.79 -14.66 -1.15
N GLY A 72 -0.55 -14.35 -0.81
CA GLY A 72 0.58 -14.35 -1.75
C GLY A 72 0.51 -13.24 -2.78
N ASP A 73 0.85 -13.54 -4.04
CA ASP A 73 0.87 -12.55 -5.11
C ASP A 73 -0.54 -12.30 -5.69
N TYR A 74 -1.32 -11.52 -4.95
CA TYR A 74 -2.67 -11.10 -5.30
C TYR A 74 -2.72 -10.39 -6.65
N LYS A 75 -1.81 -9.42 -6.88
CA LYS A 75 -1.76 -8.61 -8.10
C LYS A 75 -1.60 -9.46 -9.34
N THR A 76 -0.63 -10.36 -9.36
CA THR A 76 -0.42 -11.27 -10.48
C THR A 76 -1.64 -12.14 -10.76
N LYS A 77 -2.35 -12.61 -9.73
CA LYS A 77 -3.59 -13.38 -9.93
C LYS A 77 -4.68 -12.55 -10.60
N VAL A 78 -4.91 -11.32 -10.15
CA VAL A 78 -5.89 -10.41 -10.75
C VAL A 78 -5.54 -10.12 -12.21
N LEU A 79 -4.31 -9.69 -12.49
CA LEU A 79 -3.86 -9.37 -13.85
C LEU A 79 -3.94 -10.58 -14.78
N THR A 80 -3.62 -11.79 -14.31
CA THR A 80 -3.74 -13.03 -15.08
C THR A 80 -5.20 -13.34 -15.42
N SER A 81 -6.12 -13.19 -14.46
CA SER A 81 -7.54 -13.42 -14.68
C SER A 81 -8.13 -12.41 -15.68
N LEU A 82 -7.75 -11.13 -15.56
CA LEU A 82 -8.14 -10.08 -16.50
C LEU A 82 -7.61 -10.37 -17.91
N ALA A 83 -6.32 -10.69 -18.05
CA ALA A 83 -5.71 -11.02 -19.35
C ALA A 83 -6.33 -12.26 -19.97
N GLY A 84 -6.60 -13.30 -19.17
CA GLY A 84 -7.26 -14.54 -19.60
C GLY A 84 -8.75 -14.41 -19.81
N LYS A 85 -9.38 -13.31 -19.39
CA LYS A 85 -10.84 -13.07 -19.40
C LYS A 85 -11.62 -14.24 -18.79
N SER A 86 -11.07 -14.84 -17.74
CA SER A 86 -11.60 -16.05 -17.13
C SER A 86 -11.52 -15.95 -15.60
N LEU A 87 -12.59 -16.39 -14.92
CA LEU A 87 -12.71 -16.35 -13.46
C LEU A 87 -12.47 -14.93 -12.89
N VAL A 88 -12.91 -13.90 -13.63
CA VAL A 88 -12.82 -12.51 -13.17
C VAL A 88 -13.98 -12.23 -12.22
N PRO A 89 -13.74 -11.74 -10.98
CA PRO A 89 -14.80 -11.39 -10.06
C PRO A 89 -15.53 -10.11 -10.46
N ASP A 90 -16.70 -9.85 -9.86
CA ASP A 90 -17.46 -8.63 -10.08
C ASP A 90 -16.73 -7.40 -9.52
N ILE A 91 -16.10 -7.53 -8.34
CA ILE A 91 -15.39 -6.46 -7.64
C ILE A 91 -13.97 -6.91 -7.32
N ILE A 92 -13.01 -6.03 -7.53
CA ILE A 92 -11.62 -6.23 -7.10
C ILE A 92 -11.12 -5.10 -6.22
N GLY A 93 -10.32 -5.46 -5.22
CA GLY A 93 -9.46 -4.51 -4.51
C GLY A 93 -8.21 -4.19 -5.33
N ILE A 94 -7.78 -2.95 -5.33
CA ILE A 94 -6.56 -2.47 -5.99
C ILE A 94 -5.74 -1.71 -4.96
N ASN A 95 -4.44 -1.97 -4.89
CA ASN A 95 -3.51 -1.23 -4.03
C ASN A 95 -3.22 0.18 -4.58
N ASP A 96 -2.29 0.89 -3.97
CA ASP A 96 -1.86 2.24 -4.35
C ASP A 96 -1.24 2.33 -5.76
N ASP A 97 -0.95 1.21 -6.38
CA ASP A 97 -0.47 1.11 -7.75
C ASP A 97 -1.61 1.07 -8.81
N VAL A 98 -2.73 1.71 -8.50
CA VAL A 98 -3.95 1.76 -9.33
C VAL A 98 -3.68 2.15 -10.78
N ALA A 99 -2.73 3.05 -11.04
CA ALA A 99 -2.37 3.49 -12.37
C ALA A 99 -1.85 2.34 -13.26
N THR A 100 -1.31 1.25 -12.69
CA THR A 100 -0.90 0.05 -13.44
C THR A 100 -2.06 -0.61 -14.19
N TYR A 101 -3.30 -0.37 -13.75
CA TYR A 101 -4.50 -0.93 -14.37
C TYR A 101 -5.10 -0.01 -15.46
N PHE A 102 -4.67 1.25 -15.57
CA PHE A 102 -5.22 2.20 -16.54
C PHE A 102 -5.10 1.75 -18.00
N PRO A 103 -4.02 1.09 -18.43
CA PRO A 103 -3.96 0.54 -19.80
C PRO A 103 -5.06 -0.50 -20.12
N ASN A 104 -5.67 -1.08 -19.09
CA ASN A 104 -6.76 -2.04 -19.21
C ASN A 104 -8.10 -1.48 -18.66
N ALA A 105 -8.28 -0.16 -18.64
CA ALA A 105 -9.46 0.49 -18.08
C ALA A 105 -10.77 0.14 -18.81
N ASP A 106 -10.69 -0.39 -20.04
CA ASP A 106 -11.82 -0.95 -20.79
C ASP A 106 -12.44 -2.20 -20.14
N GLN A 107 -11.69 -2.89 -19.27
CA GLN A 107 -12.18 -4.04 -18.52
C GLN A 107 -12.93 -3.68 -17.24
N PHE A 108 -13.08 -2.39 -16.93
CA PHE A 108 -13.77 -1.88 -15.75
C PHE A 108 -14.95 -0.96 -16.13
N HIS A 109 -15.95 -0.91 -15.28
CA HIS A 109 -17.03 0.07 -15.40
C HIS A 109 -16.52 1.48 -15.06
N ASP A 110 -17.04 2.49 -15.74
CA ASP A 110 -16.92 3.87 -15.30
C ASP A 110 -17.89 4.10 -14.14
N LEU A 111 -17.38 4.31 -12.96
CA LEU A 111 -18.20 4.49 -11.76
C LEU A 111 -18.97 5.81 -11.76
N ASN A 112 -18.58 6.80 -12.59
CA ASN A 112 -19.36 8.03 -12.77
C ASN A 112 -20.73 7.73 -13.43
N GLU A 113 -20.79 6.75 -14.34
CA GLU A 113 -22.07 6.30 -14.92
C GLU A 113 -23.00 5.68 -13.87
N LEU A 114 -22.45 5.22 -12.74
CA LEU A 114 -23.19 4.68 -11.60
C LEU A 114 -23.42 5.72 -10.49
N GLY A 115 -22.99 6.98 -10.70
CA GLY A 115 -23.24 8.09 -9.80
C GLY A 115 -22.12 8.36 -8.77
N ALA A 116 -20.89 7.88 -8.99
CA ALA A 116 -19.77 8.13 -8.11
C ALA A 116 -19.46 9.62 -7.96
N ASP A 117 -19.63 10.41 -9.02
CA ASP A 117 -19.42 11.86 -9.05
C ASP A 117 -20.15 12.61 -7.93
N LYS A 118 -21.32 12.13 -7.51
CA LYS A 118 -22.13 12.70 -6.42
C LYS A 118 -21.47 12.56 -5.05
N LEU A 119 -20.55 11.63 -4.90
CA LEU A 119 -19.83 11.33 -3.64
C LEU A 119 -18.47 11.99 -3.57
N LYS A 120 -18.00 12.61 -4.65
CA LYS A 120 -16.65 13.21 -4.74
C LYS A 120 -16.32 14.13 -3.58
N GLY A 121 -17.29 14.94 -3.13
CA GLY A 121 -17.11 15.92 -2.05
C GLY A 121 -16.86 15.31 -0.67
N ASP A 122 -17.13 14.01 -0.49
CA ASP A 122 -16.94 13.31 0.78
C ASP A 122 -15.50 12.82 0.96
N PHE A 123 -14.70 12.76 -0.10
CA PHE A 123 -13.37 12.19 -0.13
C PHE A 123 -12.27 13.26 -0.23
N LEU A 124 -11.07 12.91 0.20
CA LEU A 124 -9.86 13.70 -0.07
C LEU A 124 -9.67 13.85 -1.58
N GLU A 125 -9.54 15.08 -2.05
CA GLU A 125 -9.49 15.40 -3.49
C GLU A 125 -8.34 14.69 -4.20
N TRP A 126 -7.15 14.66 -3.58
CA TRP A 126 -6.00 13.98 -4.16
C TRP A 126 -6.22 12.45 -4.29
N LYS A 127 -6.89 11.83 -3.30
CA LYS A 127 -7.18 10.39 -3.32
C LYS A 127 -8.22 10.06 -4.39
N TRP A 128 -9.25 10.92 -4.52
CA TRP A 128 -10.26 10.79 -5.56
C TRP A 128 -9.64 10.83 -6.97
N LYS A 129 -8.72 11.78 -7.20
CA LYS A 129 -8.04 11.95 -8.48
C LYS A 129 -7.23 10.73 -8.90
N LEU A 130 -6.66 9.98 -7.96
CA LEU A 130 -5.88 8.79 -8.25
C LEU A 130 -6.71 7.64 -8.82
N GLY A 131 -8.02 7.60 -8.60
CA GLY A 131 -8.93 6.61 -9.17
C GLY A 131 -9.39 6.91 -10.59
N ILE A 132 -9.03 8.10 -11.14
CA ILE A 132 -9.48 8.61 -12.44
C ILE A 132 -8.39 8.34 -13.49
N THR A 133 -8.77 7.71 -14.58
CA THR A 133 -7.89 7.46 -15.73
C THR A 133 -7.57 8.75 -16.51
N PRO A 134 -6.53 8.78 -17.36
CA PRO A 134 -6.21 9.94 -18.19
C PRO A 134 -7.35 10.41 -19.11
N ASP A 135 -8.25 9.51 -19.52
CA ASP A 135 -9.46 9.81 -20.29
C ASP A 135 -10.69 10.18 -19.43
N ASN A 136 -10.47 10.53 -18.16
CA ASN A 136 -11.48 10.98 -17.18
C ASN A 136 -12.51 9.94 -16.76
N LYS A 137 -12.23 8.66 -16.90
CA LYS A 137 -13.07 7.57 -16.40
C LYS A 137 -12.76 7.31 -14.92
N MET A 138 -13.77 7.29 -14.07
CA MET A 138 -13.63 6.85 -12.67
C MET A 138 -13.55 5.32 -12.63
N MET A 139 -12.33 4.78 -12.77
CA MET A 139 -12.11 3.34 -12.83
C MET A 139 -12.13 2.70 -11.44
N ALA A 140 -11.63 3.41 -10.43
CA ALA A 140 -11.41 2.84 -9.11
C ALA A 140 -11.89 3.78 -8.01
N PHE A 141 -12.75 3.28 -7.11
CA PHE A 141 -13.35 4.04 -6.01
C PHE A 141 -12.41 4.08 -4.81
N PRO A 142 -12.16 5.26 -4.18
CA PRO A 142 -11.27 5.39 -3.04
C PRO A 142 -11.71 4.54 -1.85
N MET A 143 -10.77 3.84 -1.24
CA MET A 143 -10.98 3.03 -0.06
C MET A 143 -10.31 3.67 1.16
N ASP A 144 -9.02 3.44 1.35
CA ASP A 144 -8.23 3.98 2.44
C ASP A 144 -7.06 4.84 1.96
N THR A 145 -6.30 5.39 2.89
CA THR A 145 -5.08 6.16 2.65
C THR A 145 -3.95 5.70 3.56
N GLY A 146 -2.72 6.03 3.22
CA GLY A 146 -1.53 5.71 4.00
C GLY A 146 -0.77 6.96 4.44
N PRO A 147 -1.39 7.91 5.20
CA PRO A 147 -0.70 9.10 5.66
C PRO A 147 0.52 8.74 6.50
N THR A 148 1.60 9.52 6.36
CA THR A 148 2.87 9.23 6.99
C THR A 148 3.13 10.10 8.20
N ALA A 149 3.85 9.54 9.18
CA ALA A 149 4.27 10.22 10.39
C ALA A 149 5.62 9.68 10.88
N LEU A 150 6.25 10.36 11.82
CA LEU A 150 7.42 9.90 12.56
C LEU A 150 6.96 9.17 13.83
N PHE A 151 7.29 7.89 13.94
CA PHE A 151 7.17 7.10 15.16
C PHE A 151 8.49 7.12 15.92
N TYR A 152 8.48 7.28 17.23
CA TYR A 152 9.70 7.29 18.03
C TYR A 152 9.49 6.74 19.45
N ARG A 153 10.58 6.22 20.01
CA ARG A 153 10.69 5.75 21.39
C ARG A 153 11.01 6.91 22.32
N ARG A 154 10.00 7.35 23.09
CA ARG A 154 10.13 8.45 24.05
C ARG A 154 11.27 8.21 25.05
N ASP A 155 11.35 7.01 25.61
CA ASP A 155 12.35 6.63 26.60
C ASP A 155 13.79 6.62 26.05
N ILE A 156 13.98 6.29 24.78
CA ILE A 156 15.28 6.34 24.10
C ILE A 156 15.66 7.79 23.81
N PHE A 157 14.71 8.63 23.39
CA PHE A 157 14.92 10.04 23.15
C PHE A 157 15.32 10.75 24.44
N GLU A 158 14.66 10.44 25.57
CA GLU A 158 15.01 10.94 26.90
C GLU A 158 16.46 10.59 27.27
N LYS A 159 16.85 9.31 27.12
CA LYS A 159 18.25 8.87 27.34
C LYS A 159 19.27 9.59 26.48
N ALA A 160 18.87 9.98 25.27
CA ALA A 160 19.74 10.69 24.33
C ALA A 160 19.76 12.21 24.56
N GLY A 161 19.06 12.73 25.58
CA GLY A 161 18.92 14.16 25.81
C GLY A 161 18.17 14.87 24.69
N LEU A 162 17.34 14.14 23.94
CA LEU A 162 16.47 14.67 22.89
C LEU A 162 15.12 15.08 23.48
N PRO A 163 14.37 15.98 22.79
CA PRO A 163 12.99 16.25 23.13
C PRO A 163 12.15 14.96 23.18
N THR A 164 11.15 14.91 24.05
CA THR A 164 10.30 13.72 24.26
C THR A 164 8.84 13.94 23.92
N GLU A 165 8.39 15.20 23.92
CA GLU A 165 7.01 15.56 23.58
C GLU A 165 6.85 15.71 22.06
N PRO A 166 5.73 15.25 21.48
CA PRO A 166 5.55 15.21 20.03
C PRO A 166 5.81 16.54 19.30
N ALA A 167 5.33 17.65 19.83
CA ALA A 167 5.53 18.98 19.23
C ALA A 167 7.01 19.40 19.22
N ASP A 168 7.74 19.10 20.30
CA ASP A 168 9.15 19.47 20.44
C ASP A 168 10.02 18.56 19.56
N VAL A 169 9.64 17.29 19.41
CA VAL A 169 10.33 16.35 18.48
C VAL A 169 10.12 16.81 17.02
N ALA A 170 8.89 17.21 16.64
CA ALA A 170 8.64 17.78 15.33
C ALA A 170 9.49 19.04 15.07
N ALA A 171 9.61 19.92 16.05
CA ALA A 171 10.47 21.11 15.96
C ALA A 171 11.96 20.77 15.86
N ALA A 172 12.41 19.70 16.50
CA ALA A 172 13.81 19.24 16.44
C ALA A 172 14.16 18.50 15.13
N ALA A 173 13.17 17.90 14.46
CA ALA A 173 13.31 17.16 13.22
C ALA A 173 12.33 17.66 12.13
N PRO A 174 12.37 18.95 11.73
CA PRO A 174 11.45 19.50 10.76
C PRO A 174 11.70 18.98 9.33
N ASP A 175 12.88 18.47 9.07
CA ASP A 175 13.33 17.93 7.80
C ASP A 175 14.19 16.67 7.99
N TRP A 176 14.48 15.96 6.89
CA TRP A 176 15.25 14.74 6.90
C TRP A 176 16.68 14.93 7.39
N GLU A 177 17.29 16.09 7.12
CA GLU A 177 18.66 16.40 7.56
C GLU A 177 18.72 16.46 9.10
N ARG A 178 17.77 17.16 9.71
CA ARG A 178 17.66 17.24 11.17
C ARG A 178 17.26 15.90 11.78
N TYR A 179 16.44 15.12 11.09
CA TYR A 179 16.09 13.77 11.56
C TYR A 179 17.31 12.84 11.59
N ILE A 180 18.22 12.93 10.61
CA ILE A 180 19.49 12.20 10.64
C ILE A 180 20.32 12.62 11.87
N GLU A 181 20.41 13.92 12.18
CA GLU A 181 21.16 14.38 13.37
C GLU A 181 20.51 13.89 14.69
N VAL A 182 19.19 13.83 14.76
CA VAL A 182 18.45 13.19 15.88
C VAL A 182 18.84 11.71 15.97
N GLY A 183 18.87 10.99 14.86
CA GLY A 183 19.29 9.58 14.79
C GLY A 183 20.71 9.35 15.29
N LYS A 184 21.65 10.24 14.93
CA LYS A 184 23.05 10.18 15.39
C LYS A 184 23.16 10.32 16.91
N LYS A 185 22.41 11.26 17.50
CA LYS A 185 22.35 11.43 18.96
C LYS A 185 21.74 10.20 19.65
N ALA A 186 20.65 9.66 19.11
CA ALA A 186 20.05 8.45 19.65
C ALA A 186 21.02 7.25 19.60
N LYS A 187 21.76 7.08 18.50
CA LYS A 187 22.79 6.03 18.35
C LYS A 187 23.98 6.21 19.29
N GLN A 188 24.42 7.45 19.57
CA GLN A 188 25.46 7.74 20.55
C GLN A 188 25.03 7.34 21.96
N ALA A 189 23.80 7.65 22.34
CA ALA A 189 23.27 7.34 23.68
C ALA A 189 22.93 5.85 23.86
N VAL A 190 22.46 5.20 22.78
CA VAL A 190 22.11 3.78 22.75
C VAL A 190 22.78 3.12 21.54
N PRO A 191 23.99 2.59 21.68
CA PRO A 191 24.73 1.94 20.58
C PRO A 191 23.90 0.83 19.93
N GLY A 192 23.90 0.77 18.60
CA GLY A 192 23.13 -0.17 17.80
C GLY A 192 21.71 0.31 17.45
N SER A 193 21.29 1.49 17.91
CA SER A 193 20.03 2.11 17.50
C SER A 193 20.01 2.47 16.02
N ALA A 194 18.84 2.28 15.40
CA ALA A 194 18.54 2.66 14.02
C ALA A 194 17.27 3.53 13.97
N ILE A 195 17.22 4.39 12.95
CA ILE A 195 16.07 5.29 12.69
C ILE A 195 15.30 4.92 11.41
N THR A 196 15.66 3.82 10.80
CA THR A 196 14.92 3.16 9.71
C THR A 196 15.19 1.67 9.76
N ASP A 197 14.27 0.88 9.27
CA ASP A 197 14.42 -0.55 9.05
C ASP A 197 15.44 -0.85 7.95
N ASN A 198 15.32 -0.16 6.79
CA ASN A 198 16.21 -0.34 5.64
C ASN A 198 16.31 0.92 4.77
N ILE A 199 17.24 0.90 3.81
CA ILE A 199 17.50 2.00 2.89
C ILE A 199 16.29 2.34 2.01
N THR A 200 15.54 1.31 1.55
CA THR A 200 14.41 1.52 0.65
C THR A 200 13.26 2.25 1.33
N SER A 201 13.07 2.06 2.64
CA SER A 201 12.08 2.79 3.43
C SER A 201 12.35 4.28 3.45
N VAL A 202 13.59 4.71 3.66
CA VAL A 202 13.95 6.15 3.61
C VAL A 202 13.63 6.74 2.25
N PHE A 203 14.06 6.07 1.17
CA PHE A 203 13.79 6.51 -0.19
C PHE A 203 12.30 6.63 -0.47
N LEU A 204 11.52 5.59 -0.14
CA LEU A 204 10.09 5.55 -0.41
C LEU A 204 9.30 6.57 0.40
N TYR A 205 9.67 6.84 1.66
CA TYR A 205 8.99 7.84 2.47
C TYR A 205 9.39 9.27 2.08
N ALA A 206 10.63 9.51 1.66
CA ALA A 206 11.03 10.78 1.07
C ALA A 206 10.29 11.02 -0.27
N LEU A 207 10.19 10.01 -1.13
CA LEU A 207 9.44 10.04 -2.38
C LEU A 207 7.93 10.28 -2.15
N ALA A 208 7.36 9.71 -1.08
CA ALA A 208 5.95 9.83 -0.73
C ALA A 208 5.52 11.26 -0.37
N GLN A 209 6.46 12.16 -0.13
CA GLN A 209 6.24 13.58 0.19
C GLN A 209 6.32 14.48 -1.06
N LEU A 210 6.80 13.95 -2.19
CA LEU A 210 7.01 14.72 -3.41
C LEU A 210 5.71 14.90 -4.19
N PRO A 211 5.45 16.10 -4.73
CA PRO A 211 4.31 16.36 -5.62
C PRO A 211 4.54 15.82 -7.04
N GLN A 212 5.77 15.52 -7.40
CA GLN A 212 6.17 14.90 -8.66
C GLN A 212 6.95 13.62 -8.39
N ARG A 213 6.62 12.57 -9.13
CA ARG A 213 7.28 11.27 -9.03
C ARG A 213 8.14 11.02 -10.27
N PHE A 214 7.98 9.88 -10.88
CA PHE A 214 8.87 9.37 -11.92
C PHE A 214 8.52 9.81 -13.34
N MET A 215 7.25 10.20 -13.55
CA MET A 215 6.78 10.67 -14.86
C MET A 215 5.74 11.78 -14.68
N THR A 216 5.59 12.61 -15.71
CA THR A 216 4.47 13.54 -15.83
C THR A 216 3.25 12.86 -16.46
N SER A 217 2.08 13.48 -16.37
CA SER A 217 0.84 12.98 -16.99
C SER A 217 0.86 13.00 -18.52
N ASP A 218 1.73 13.80 -19.12
CA ASP A 218 1.99 13.86 -20.57
C ASP A 218 3.15 12.95 -21.03
N GLY A 219 3.64 12.09 -20.11
CA GLY A 219 4.60 11.02 -20.44
C GLY A 219 6.07 11.42 -20.36
N GLN A 220 6.41 12.62 -19.84
CA GLN A 220 7.81 12.99 -19.68
C GLN A 220 8.44 12.17 -18.55
N TYR A 221 9.63 11.59 -18.81
CA TYR A 221 10.43 10.88 -17.82
C TYR A 221 11.12 11.86 -16.85
N LEU A 222 11.01 11.59 -15.55
CA LEU A 222 11.54 12.42 -14.47
C LEU A 222 12.35 11.62 -13.43
N ALA A 223 12.49 10.31 -13.59
CA ALA A 223 13.11 9.46 -12.55
C ALA A 223 14.64 9.63 -12.45
N ASP A 224 15.28 10.31 -13.39
CA ASP A 224 16.68 10.74 -13.35
C ASP A 224 16.86 12.16 -12.78
N GLY A 225 15.76 12.85 -12.48
CA GLY A 225 15.76 14.24 -12.03
C GLY A 225 16.28 14.44 -10.61
N ASP A 226 16.68 15.69 -10.30
CA ASP A 226 17.26 16.09 -9.01
C ASP A 226 16.39 15.73 -7.80
N HIS A 227 15.06 15.77 -7.94
CA HIS A 227 14.15 15.49 -6.84
C HIS A 227 14.21 14.00 -6.44
N ILE A 228 14.36 13.09 -7.40
CA ILE A 228 14.55 11.64 -7.14
C ILE A 228 15.96 11.37 -6.64
N ARG A 229 16.96 12.01 -7.25
CA ARG A 229 18.36 11.90 -6.80
C ARG A 229 18.54 12.38 -5.36
N LYS A 230 17.87 13.44 -4.92
CA LYS A 230 17.89 13.89 -3.52
C LYS A 230 17.32 12.86 -2.56
N ALA A 231 16.19 12.22 -2.91
CA ALA A 231 15.62 11.14 -2.09
C ALA A 231 16.55 9.92 -2.02
N TRP A 232 17.21 9.60 -3.13
CA TRP A 232 18.23 8.55 -3.21
C TRP A 232 19.45 8.86 -2.32
N ASP A 233 20.05 10.04 -2.46
CA ASP A 233 21.23 10.45 -1.70
C ASP A 233 20.95 10.53 -0.20
N LEU A 234 19.73 10.92 0.18
CA LEU A 234 19.26 10.89 1.55
C LEU A 234 19.26 9.46 2.12
N ALA A 235 18.71 8.51 1.39
CA ALA A 235 18.68 7.10 1.80
C ALA A 235 20.09 6.52 1.92
N VAL A 236 20.96 6.81 0.96
CA VAL A 236 22.38 6.42 1.00
C VAL A 236 23.10 7.00 2.21
N ARG A 237 22.82 8.27 2.55
CA ARG A 237 23.42 8.92 3.71
C ARG A 237 23.02 8.24 5.03
N VAL A 238 21.76 7.88 5.20
CA VAL A 238 21.29 7.17 6.41
C VAL A 238 22.07 5.85 6.61
N VAL A 239 22.35 5.12 5.53
CA VAL A 239 23.16 3.90 5.58
C VAL A 239 24.63 4.21 5.89
N LYS A 240 25.23 5.21 5.24
CA LYS A 240 26.63 5.61 5.49
C LYS A 240 26.87 6.06 6.93
N GLU A 241 25.89 6.72 7.56
CA GLU A 241 25.93 7.12 8.98
C GLU A 241 25.66 5.92 9.93
N GLY A 242 25.33 4.74 9.36
CA GLY A 242 25.03 3.52 10.10
C GLY A 242 23.76 3.63 10.94
N LEU A 243 22.73 4.31 10.40
CA LEU A 243 21.45 4.58 11.04
C LEU A 243 20.34 3.65 10.53
N SER A 244 20.62 2.78 9.57
CA SER A 244 19.73 1.71 9.11
C SER A 244 19.90 0.45 9.96
N ALA A 245 18.77 -0.25 10.21
CA ALA A 245 18.80 -1.57 10.82
C ALA A 245 19.17 -2.69 9.84
N ASN A 246 19.22 -2.40 8.54
CA ASN A 246 19.44 -3.35 7.44
C ASN A 246 18.49 -4.56 7.53
N ALA A 247 17.20 -4.30 7.75
CA ALA A 247 16.15 -5.30 7.88
C ALA A 247 15.12 -5.12 6.76
N GLN A 248 15.17 -5.99 5.78
CA GLN A 248 14.31 -5.89 4.59
C GLN A 248 12.83 -6.14 4.93
N ASP A 249 11.95 -5.39 4.26
CA ASP A 249 10.49 -5.52 4.40
C ASP A 249 10.04 -6.99 4.23
N GLY A 250 9.14 -7.42 5.11
CA GLY A 250 8.58 -8.77 5.07
C GLY A 250 9.52 -9.89 5.55
N SER A 251 10.76 -9.57 5.93
CA SER A 251 11.68 -10.53 6.53
C SER A 251 11.38 -10.76 8.02
N THR A 252 11.85 -11.87 8.56
CA THR A 252 11.81 -12.12 10.01
C THR A 252 12.61 -11.06 10.79
N ASP A 253 13.62 -10.48 10.16
CA ASP A 253 14.48 -9.46 10.75
C ASP A 253 13.77 -8.12 10.92
N ALA A 254 12.82 -7.78 10.04
CA ALA A 254 12.02 -6.56 10.16
C ALA A 254 11.24 -6.49 11.48
N ASN A 255 10.64 -7.61 11.91
CA ASN A 255 9.98 -7.68 13.21
C ASN A 255 11.01 -7.74 14.36
N ALA A 256 12.13 -8.42 14.16
CA ALA A 256 13.16 -8.58 15.18
C ALA A 256 13.79 -7.23 15.58
N VAL A 257 14.02 -6.31 14.65
CA VAL A 257 14.62 -5.00 14.97
C VAL A 257 13.71 -4.12 15.80
N VAL A 258 12.39 -4.27 15.66
CA VAL A 258 11.39 -3.62 16.53
C VAL A 258 11.34 -4.31 17.90
N THR A 259 11.24 -5.64 17.91
CA THR A 259 11.12 -6.47 19.13
C THR A 259 12.33 -6.31 20.06
N ASN A 260 13.54 -6.29 19.52
CA ASN A 260 14.79 -6.16 20.29
C ASN A 260 15.17 -4.70 20.61
N GLY A 261 14.35 -3.72 20.18
CA GLY A 261 14.53 -2.31 20.50
C GLY A 261 15.63 -1.59 19.68
N ARG A 262 16.14 -2.20 18.59
CA ARG A 262 17.10 -1.54 17.70
C ARG A 262 16.47 -0.41 16.91
N LEU A 263 15.24 -0.60 16.41
CA LEU A 263 14.49 0.44 15.70
C LEU A 263 13.88 1.39 16.74
N VAL A 264 14.49 2.54 16.93
CA VAL A 264 14.11 3.51 17.97
C VAL A 264 13.26 4.66 17.45
N ALA A 265 13.31 4.91 16.15
CA ALA A 265 12.44 5.82 15.44
C ALA A 265 12.32 5.35 13.99
N PHE A 266 11.25 5.74 13.30
CA PHE A 266 11.11 5.53 11.85
C PHE A 266 9.98 6.40 11.29
N VAL A 267 10.13 6.83 10.05
CA VAL A 267 9.02 7.40 9.29
C VAL A 267 8.22 6.24 8.72
N GLY A 268 6.91 6.25 8.96
CA GLY A 268 6.03 5.15 8.56
C GLY A 268 4.63 5.63 8.20
N ALA A 269 3.92 4.85 7.39
CA ALA A 269 2.50 5.04 7.17
C ALA A 269 1.69 4.55 8.39
N VAL A 270 0.46 5.03 8.51
CA VAL A 270 -0.41 4.78 9.68
C VAL A 270 -0.59 3.29 10.03
N TRP A 271 -0.66 2.42 9.03
CA TRP A 271 -0.81 0.97 9.26
C TRP A 271 0.40 0.34 9.98
N TRP A 272 1.56 0.99 9.97
CA TRP A 272 2.71 0.58 10.78
C TRP A 272 2.47 0.73 12.27
N ALA A 273 1.52 1.55 12.72
CA ALA A 273 1.15 1.61 14.13
C ALA A 273 0.73 0.24 14.66
N GLN A 274 0.00 -0.54 13.86
CA GLN A 274 -0.43 -1.89 14.20
C GLN A 274 0.63 -2.94 13.84
N LEU A 275 1.06 -2.97 12.58
CA LEU A 275 1.94 -4.02 12.06
C LEU A 275 3.36 -3.96 12.66
N GLY A 276 3.86 -2.76 12.96
CA GLY A 276 5.15 -2.56 13.60
C GLY A 276 5.06 -2.66 15.13
N PRO A 277 5.09 -1.52 15.87
CA PRO A 277 5.27 -1.54 17.32
C PRO A 277 4.25 -2.36 18.10
N LYS A 278 2.95 -2.27 17.78
CA LYS A 278 1.92 -2.99 18.54
C LYS A 278 2.05 -4.51 18.44
N ASN A 279 2.27 -5.04 17.24
CA ASN A 279 2.38 -6.48 17.03
C ASN A 279 3.78 -7.01 17.36
N ALA A 280 4.84 -6.33 16.91
CA ALA A 280 6.21 -6.82 17.07
C ALA A 280 6.76 -6.58 18.49
N ALA A 281 6.37 -5.49 19.15
CA ALA A 281 6.93 -5.13 20.46
C ALA A 281 5.84 -4.73 21.49
N PRO A 282 4.85 -5.60 21.80
CA PRO A 282 3.73 -5.28 22.68
C PRO A 282 4.17 -4.88 24.10
N LYS A 283 5.35 -5.33 24.55
CA LYS A 283 5.94 -4.96 25.84
C LYS A 283 6.40 -3.50 25.91
N THR A 284 6.46 -2.79 24.79
CA THR A 284 6.83 -1.38 24.72
C THR A 284 5.62 -0.44 24.75
N LYS A 285 4.46 -0.96 25.14
CA LYS A 285 3.23 -0.18 25.35
C LYS A 285 3.51 1.03 26.25
N GLY A 286 3.08 2.21 25.81
CA GLY A 286 3.27 3.49 26.50
C GLY A 286 4.58 4.20 26.19
N LEU A 287 5.54 3.52 25.56
CA LEU A 287 6.88 4.07 25.26
C LEU A 287 6.98 4.74 23.87
N TRP A 288 6.05 4.51 23.00
CA TRP A 288 6.02 5.10 21.66
C TRP A 288 5.23 6.40 21.63
N ARG A 289 5.61 7.29 20.71
CA ARG A 289 4.87 8.51 20.33
C ARG A 289 4.89 8.66 18.81
N VAL A 290 3.96 9.47 18.32
CA VAL A 290 3.82 9.80 16.90
C VAL A 290 3.84 11.32 16.76
N THR A 291 4.54 11.83 15.76
CA THR A 291 4.61 13.25 15.44
C THR A 291 4.65 13.44 13.91
N PRO A 292 4.38 14.63 13.36
CA PRO A 292 4.53 14.87 11.92
C PRO A 292 5.87 14.38 11.37
N ALA A 293 5.84 13.83 10.18
CA ALA A 293 7.04 13.31 9.52
C ALA A 293 8.02 14.44 9.17
N PRO A 294 9.35 14.23 9.28
CA PRO A 294 10.34 15.18 8.79
C PRO A 294 10.16 15.37 7.28
N GLY A 295 10.27 16.63 6.82
CA GLY A 295 10.10 16.99 5.40
C GLY A 295 8.65 17.25 5.00
N GLY A 296 7.65 16.91 5.83
CA GLY A 296 6.25 17.26 5.59
C GLY A 296 5.31 16.07 5.44
N ALA A 297 4.08 16.37 5.02
CA ALA A 297 3.04 15.38 4.80
C ALA A 297 3.35 14.50 3.61
N GLY A 298 3.08 13.20 3.75
CA GLY A 298 3.26 12.21 2.70
C GLY A 298 2.18 11.15 2.75
N ASN A 299 2.06 10.38 1.67
CA ASN A 299 1.16 9.24 1.59
C ASN A 299 1.87 8.03 0.96
N ARG A 300 1.86 6.89 1.64
CA ARG A 300 2.33 5.61 1.10
C ARG A 300 1.28 4.54 1.35
N GLY A 301 0.80 3.95 0.27
CA GLY A 301 -0.32 3.03 0.31
C GLY A 301 -1.67 3.72 0.10
N GLY A 302 -2.71 3.01 0.47
CA GLY A 302 -4.10 3.40 0.24
C GLY A 302 -4.68 2.72 -1.00
N SER A 303 -5.82 2.10 -0.80
CA SER A 303 -6.41 1.13 -1.73
C SER A 303 -7.64 1.69 -2.43
N PHE A 304 -8.14 0.92 -3.39
CA PHE A 304 -9.32 1.24 -4.19
C PHE A 304 -10.16 -0.01 -4.41
N LEU A 305 -11.42 0.19 -4.78
CA LEU A 305 -12.31 -0.85 -5.26
C LEU A 305 -12.72 -0.55 -6.71
N ALA A 306 -12.69 -1.56 -7.57
CA ALA A 306 -13.13 -1.42 -8.96
C ALA A 306 -14.17 -2.48 -9.33
N ILE A 307 -15.12 -2.11 -10.19
CA ILE A 307 -16.15 -3.01 -10.72
C ILE A 307 -15.71 -3.45 -12.11
N THR A 308 -15.57 -4.75 -12.31
CA THR A 308 -15.13 -5.29 -13.60
C THR A 308 -16.29 -5.35 -14.62
N LYS A 309 -15.98 -5.31 -15.91
CA LYS A 309 -16.98 -5.48 -16.99
C LYS A 309 -17.64 -6.88 -17.02
N TYR A 310 -17.18 -7.78 -16.14
CA TYR A 310 -17.79 -9.11 -15.97
C TYR A 310 -18.94 -9.10 -14.95
N CYS A 311 -19.07 -8.03 -14.16
CA CYS A 311 -20.20 -7.80 -13.24
C CYS A 311 -21.49 -7.62 -14.03
N LYS A 312 -22.50 -8.43 -13.69
CA LYS A 312 -23.80 -8.39 -14.35
C LYS A 312 -24.77 -7.40 -13.73
N ASP A 313 -24.48 -6.96 -12.52
CA ASP A 313 -25.29 -6.02 -11.75
C ASP A 313 -24.38 -4.93 -11.15
N PRO A 314 -23.84 -4.03 -12.00
CA PRO A 314 -22.91 -3.01 -11.56
C PRO A 314 -23.55 -1.99 -10.61
N GLU A 315 -24.86 -1.76 -10.69
CA GLU A 315 -25.60 -0.90 -9.78
C GLU A 315 -25.60 -1.47 -8.35
N ALA A 316 -25.85 -2.78 -8.19
CA ALA A 316 -25.78 -3.43 -6.89
C ALA A 316 -24.34 -3.48 -6.36
N ALA A 317 -23.35 -3.69 -7.23
CA ALA A 317 -21.94 -3.65 -6.88
C ALA A 317 -21.52 -2.25 -6.39
N PHE A 318 -21.99 -1.19 -7.06
CA PHE A 318 -21.72 0.18 -6.67
C PHE A 318 -22.45 0.58 -5.37
N ALA A 319 -23.67 0.09 -5.16
CA ALA A 319 -24.39 0.27 -3.90
C ALA A 319 -23.60 -0.34 -2.71
N PHE A 320 -23.03 -1.53 -2.91
CA PHE A 320 -22.16 -2.15 -1.91
C PHE A 320 -20.89 -1.33 -1.66
N ILE A 321 -20.17 -0.92 -2.71
CA ILE A 321 -18.95 -0.11 -2.59
C ILE A 321 -19.24 1.21 -1.87
N SER A 322 -20.29 1.91 -2.25
CA SER A 322 -20.67 3.20 -1.64
C SER A 322 -21.06 3.04 -0.16
N TRP A 323 -21.69 1.94 0.19
CA TRP A 323 -22.00 1.61 1.59
C TRP A 323 -20.71 1.29 2.37
N LEU A 324 -19.85 0.42 1.84
CA LEU A 324 -18.60 -0.01 2.48
C LEU A 324 -17.70 1.20 2.74
N GLU A 325 -17.58 2.09 1.77
CA GLU A 325 -16.69 3.25 1.82
C GLU A 325 -17.37 4.53 2.35
N SER A 326 -18.55 4.41 2.97
CA SER A 326 -19.15 5.53 3.69
C SER A 326 -18.27 5.98 4.87
N SER A 327 -18.31 7.25 5.24
CA SER A 327 -17.50 7.80 6.35
C SER A 327 -17.64 7.02 7.65
N LYS A 328 -18.86 6.54 7.96
CA LYS A 328 -19.13 5.72 9.15
C LYS A 328 -18.40 4.37 9.09
N ASN A 329 -18.41 3.70 7.94
CA ASN A 329 -17.81 2.39 7.76
C ASN A 329 -16.28 2.49 7.59
N GLN A 330 -15.77 3.55 6.98
CA GLN A 330 -14.34 3.84 6.97
C GLN A 330 -13.80 4.11 8.40
N ALA A 331 -14.57 4.80 9.24
CA ALA A 331 -14.20 4.93 10.67
C ALA A 331 -14.13 3.55 11.36
N GLN A 332 -15.05 2.63 11.07
CA GLN A 332 -15.00 1.26 11.57
C GLN A 332 -13.77 0.50 11.05
N SER A 333 -13.45 0.64 9.77
CA SER A 333 -12.29 0.00 9.13
C SER A 333 -10.95 0.52 9.65
N PHE A 334 -10.90 1.73 10.22
CA PHE A 334 -9.71 2.20 10.89
C PHE A 334 -9.49 1.54 12.26
N LEU A 335 -10.55 1.21 12.98
CA LEU A 335 -10.43 0.53 14.28
C LEU A 335 -9.88 -0.90 14.13
N ASP A 336 -10.24 -1.56 13.04
CA ASP A 336 -9.78 -2.90 12.66
C ASP A 336 -10.05 -3.13 11.16
N PRO A 337 -9.07 -3.34 10.30
CA PRO A 337 -7.63 -3.60 10.47
C PRO A 337 -6.68 -2.39 10.30
N VAL A 338 -7.06 -1.18 10.70
CA VAL A 338 -6.23 0.05 10.62
C VAL A 338 -6.11 0.61 9.18
N LEU A 339 -7.23 0.63 8.47
CA LEU A 339 -7.36 1.29 7.17
C LEU A 339 -7.70 2.77 7.38
N PHE A 340 -6.75 3.68 7.14
CA PHE A 340 -6.97 5.09 7.44
C PHE A 340 -7.96 5.73 6.46
N PRO A 341 -9.03 6.38 6.95
CA PRO A 341 -10.11 6.85 6.09
C PRO A 341 -9.67 7.83 5.01
N SER A 342 -10.19 7.65 3.80
CA SER A 342 -10.09 8.62 2.71
C SER A 342 -11.16 9.70 2.78
N THR A 343 -12.13 9.57 3.69
CA THR A 343 -13.23 10.52 3.93
C THR A 343 -12.93 11.39 5.16
N PRO A 344 -12.69 12.72 5.04
CA PRO A 344 -12.39 13.60 6.17
C PRO A 344 -13.45 13.64 7.27
N ALA A 345 -14.72 13.38 6.94
CA ALA A 345 -15.80 13.29 7.91
C ALA A 345 -15.59 12.18 8.95
N SER A 346 -14.90 11.09 8.59
CA SER A 346 -14.56 10.00 9.51
C SER A 346 -13.65 10.45 10.65
N TYR A 347 -12.80 11.47 10.46
CA TYR A 347 -11.82 11.90 11.46
C TYR A 347 -12.46 12.50 12.72
N THR A 348 -13.73 12.91 12.63
CA THR A 348 -14.50 13.45 13.76
C THR A 348 -15.33 12.38 14.49
N ASP A 349 -15.25 11.11 14.07
CA ASP A 349 -15.93 10.02 14.76
C ASP A 349 -15.33 9.83 16.16
N SER A 350 -16.17 9.89 17.19
CA SER A 350 -15.73 9.82 18.59
C SER A 350 -14.97 8.54 18.93
N ARG A 351 -15.19 7.45 18.20
CA ARG A 351 -14.46 6.18 18.37
C ARG A 351 -12.97 6.33 18.01
N LEU A 352 -12.65 7.23 17.06
CA LEU A 352 -11.28 7.49 16.63
C LEU A 352 -10.56 8.50 17.51
N ALA A 353 -11.31 9.33 18.25
CA ALA A 353 -10.77 10.31 19.19
C ALA A 353 -10.26 9.70 20.50
N ALA A 354 -10.39 8.39 20.71
CA ALA A 354 -9.96 7.74 21.92
C ALA A 354 -8.42 7.77 22.06
N PRO A 355 -7.91 8.13 23.26
CA PRO A 355 -6.48 8.04 23.54
C PRO A 355 -5.96 6.62 23.33
N ASP A 356 -4.84 6.46 22.62
CA ASP A 356 -4.24 5.15 22.41
C ASP A 356 -3.22 4.84 23.52
N PRO A 357 -3.50 3.86 24.42
CA PRO A 357 -2.60 3.52 25.51
C PRO A 357 -1.23 3.01 25.04
N PHE A 358 -1.14 2.46 23.81
CA PHE A 358 0.14 2.00 23.28
C PHE A 358 1.07 3.18 22.97
N PHE A 359 0.50 4.29 22.54
CA PHE A 359 1.20 5.55 22.28
C PHE A 359 1.13 6.51 23.48
N GLY A 360 1.04 5.97 24.70
CA GLY A 360 1.06 6.74 25.95
C GLY A 360 -0.14 7.67 26.13
N GLY A 361 -1.29 7.30 25.62
CA GLY A 361 -2.51 8.10 25.68
C GLY A 361 -2.62 9.18 24.60
N GLN A 362 -1.75 9.17 23.60
CA GLN A 362 -1.81 10.12 22.48
C GLN A 362 -2.98 9.77 21.53
N GLN A 363 -3.71 10.77 21.06
CA GLN A 363 -4.64 10.66 19.93
C GLN A 363 -3.86 10.71 18.61
N ILE A 364 -3.40 9.53 18.14
CA ILE A 364 -2.55 9.46 16.94
C ILE A 364 -3.31 9.82 15.66
N VAL A 365 -4.65 9.70 15.67
CA VAL A 365 -5.51 10.03 14.51
C VAL A 365 -5.30 11.47 14.07
N ASP A 366 -5.12 12.40 14.99
CA ASP A 366 -4.95 13.84 14.67
C ASP A 366 -3.69 14.09 13.82
N VAL A 367 -2.59 13.38 14.13
CA VAL A 367 -1.34 13.48 13.37
C VAL A 367 -1.51 12.96 11.94
N PHE A 368 -2.17 11.82 11.80
CA PHE A 368 -2.39 11.23 10.48
C PHE A 368 -3.45 11.96 9.66
N ALA A 369 -4.51 12.47 10.30
CA ALA A 369 -5.53 13.29 9.65
C ALA A 369 -4.95 14.60 9.12
N ASP A 370 -4.06 15.24 9.88
CA ASP A 370 -3.35 16.44 9.44
C ASP A 370 -2.43 16.11 8.24
N SER A 371 -1.68 15.00 8.30
CA SER A 371 -0.85 14.54 7.18
C SER A 371 -1.70 14.25 5.94
N ALA A 372 -2.81 13.50 6.06
CA ALA A 372 -3.69 13.17 4.94
C ALA A 372 -4.30 14.43 4.26
N LYS A 373 -4.68 15.43 5.05
CA LYS A 373 -5.23 16.70 4.54
C LYS A 373 -4.19 17.59 3.89
N LYS A 374 -2.95 17.58 4.38
CA LYS A 374 -1.84 18.42 3.88
C LYS A 374 -1.07 17.79 2.73
N TYR A 375 -1.25 16.51 2.47
CA TYR A 375 -0.57 15.85 1.35
C TYR A 375 -1.02 16.49 0.02
N PRO A 376 -0.09 16.99 -0.80
CA PRO A 376 -0.43 17.73 -2.01
C PRO A 376 -1.02 16.84 -3.12
N GLY A 377 -0.91 15.50 -2.98
CA GLY A 377 -1.13 14.56 -4.06
C GLY A 377 0.07 14.49 -5.02
N ALA A 378 0.15 13.40 -5.76
CA ALA A 378 1.13 13.22 -6.83
C ALA A 378 0.47 12.48 -7.99
N TYR A 379 0.98 12.68 -9.20
CA TYR A 379 0.61 11.84 -10.34
C TYR A 379 1.32 10.48 -10.24
N PHE A 380 0.58 9.40 -10.49
CA PHE A 380 1.08 8.04 -10.57
C PHE A 380 0.96 7.56 -12.01
N SER A 381 2.08 7.15 -12.57
CA SER A 381 2.16 6.58 -13.90
C SER A 381 1.88 5.07 -13.88
N PRO A 382 1.35 4.49 -14.97
CA PRO A 382 1.30 3.03 -15.15
C PRO A 382 2.67 2.34 -15.01
N TYR A 383 3.74 3.08 -15.17
CA TYR A 383 5.13 2.59 -15.14
C TYR A 383 5.84 2.79 -13.79
N ASP A 384 5.20 3.43 -12.81
CA ASP A 384 5.80 3.74 -11.50
C ASP A 384 6.33 2.49 -10.78
N THR A 385 5.65 1.34 -10.93
CA THR A 385 6.10 0.08 -10.35
C THR A 385 7.44 -0.37 -10.97
N ILE A 386 7.55 -0.34 -12.30
CA ILE A 386 8.77 -0.72 -13.03
C ILE A 386 9.94 0.15 -12.59
N ILE A 387 9.74 1.46 -12.59
CA ILE A 387 10.78 2.44 -12.21
C ILE A 387 11.16 2.27 -10.75
N GLY A 388 10.17 2.21 -9.86
CA GLY A 388 10.39 2.08 -8.43
C GLY A 388 11.09 0.79 -8.04
N ASP A 389 10.77 -0.33 -8.68
CA ASP A 389 11.39 -1.63 -8.40
C ASP A 389 12.87 -1.65 -8.83
N ALA A 390 13.22 -1.06 -9.96
CA ALA A 390 14.61 -0.93 -10.40
C ALA A 390 15.44 -0.08 -9.41
N LEU A 391 14.91 1.08 -8.96
CA LEU A 391 15.58 1.92 -7.98
C LEU A 391 15.74 1.20 -6.64
N LYS A 392 14.70 0.53 -6.14
CA LYS A 392 14.76 -0.20 -4.87
C LYS A 392 15.78 -1.35 -4.90
N ALA A 393 15.82 -2.11 -5.99
CA ALA A 393 16.77 -3.22 -6.13
C ALA A 393 18.22 -2.74 -6.00
N GLU A 394 18.54 -1.62 -6.62
CA GLU A 394 19.88 -1.06 -6.57
C GLU A 394 20.19 -0.37 -5.22
N LEU A 395 19.21 0.21 -4.54
CA LEU A 395 19.37 0.68 -3.16
C LEU A 395 19.74 -0.47 -2.21
N VAL A 396 19.09 -1.63 -2.34
CA VAL A 396 19.46 -2.83 -1.57
C VAL A 396 20.90 -3.23 -1.81
N ASN A 397 21.39 -3.18 -3.07
CA ASN A 397 22.78 -3.46 -3.40
C ASN A 397 23.77 -2.51 -2.71
N ILE A 398 23.40 -1.25 -2.48
CA ILE A 398 24.19 -0.30 -1.69
C ILE A 398 24.20 -0.71 -0.21
N GLU A 399 23.05 -1.03 0.35
CA GLU A 399 22.91 -1.34 1.78
C GLU A 399 23.69 -2.57 2.20
N ILE A 400 23.71 -3.61 1.35
CA ILE A 400 24.52 -4.82 1.58
C ILE A 400 26.00 -4.66 1.20
N GLY A 401 26.42 -3.47 0.71
CA GLY A 401 27.81 -3.16 0.39
C GLY A 401 28.31 -3.78 -0.92
N SER A 402 27.43 -4.23 -1.81
CA SER A 402 27.82 -4.85 -3.09
C SER A 402 28.10 -3.83 -4.19
N LYS A 403 27.59 -2.60 -4.08
CA LYS A 403 27.79 -1.50 -5.05
C LYS A 403 28.02 -0.16 -4.38
N THR A 404 28.73 0.71 -5.06
CA THR A 404 28.76 2.14 -4.71
C THR A 404 27.45 2.82 -5.13
N SER A 405 27.15 3.98 -4.53
CA SER A 405 25.93 4.74 -4.88
C SER A 405 25.85 5.12 -6.36
N ASP A 406 26.99 5.52 -6.95
CA ASP A 406 27.00 5.97 -8.35
C ASP A 406 26.92 4.80 -9.36
N GLU A 407 27.48 3.63 -9.02
CA GLU A 407 27.30 2.41 -9.80
C GLU A 407 25.83 1.97 -9.78
N ALA A 408 25.25 1.87 -8.58
CA ALA A 408 23.88 1.46 -8.37
C ALA A 408 22.88 2.42 -9.08
N TRP A 409 23.11 3.73 -8.99
CA TRP A 409 22.28 4.71 -9.69
C TRP A 409 22.33 4.52 -11.21
N ARG A 410 23.51 4.37 -11.80
CA ARG A 410 23.65 4.13 -13.24
C ARG A 410 22.98 2.84 -13.67
N ASP A 411 23.18 1.78 -12.91
CA ASP A 411 22.58 0.47 -13.22
C ASP A 411 21.05 0.51 -13.14
N ALA A 412 20.50 1.22 -12.14
CA ALA A 412 19.06 1.48 -12.02
C ALA A 412 18.52 2.22 -13.26
N GLN A 413 19.18 3.32 -13.68
CA GLN A 413 18.75 4.09 -14.85
C GLN A 413 18.82 3.25 -16.13
N HIS A 414 19.87 2.46 -16.33
CA HIS A 414 19.98 1.53 -17.46
C HIS A 414 18.90 0.43 -17.44
N GLN A 415 18.54 -0.07 -16.26
CA GLN A 415 17.46 -1.04 -16.14
C GLN A 415 16.11 -0.41 -16.49
N ILE A 416 15.84 0.79 -15.95
CA ILE A 416 14.61 1.54 -16.22
C ILE A 416 14.45 1.78 -17.72
N ASP A 417 15.48 2.29 -18.39
CA ASP A 417 15.47 2.55 -19.83
C ASP A 417 15.10 1.29 -20.63
N ARG A 418 15.74 0.16 -20.35
CA ARG A 418 15.43 -1.12 -21.01
C ARG A 418 13.99 -1.57 -20.78
N GLU A 419 13.50 -1.46 -19.55
CA GLU A 419 12.15 -1.93 -19.21
C GLU A 419 11.06 -1.01 -19.77
N LEU A 420 11.27 0.31 -19.76
CA LEU A 420 10.34 1.28 -20.34
C LEU A 420 10.29 1.16 -21.87
N THR A 421 11.45 0.98 -22.54
CA THR A 421 11.50 0.69 -23.97
C THR A 421 10.74 -0.60 -24.31
N ARG A 422 10.94 -1.67 -23.52
CA ARG A 422 10.20 -2.93 -23.70
C ARG A 422 8.69 -2.76 -23.51
N ALA A 423 8.29 -1.88 -22.59
CA ALA A 423 6.89 -1.55 -22.32
C ALA A 423 6.29 -0.57 -23.34
N GLY A 424 7.09 -0.02 -24.27
CA GLY A 424 6.66 0.98 -25.24
C GLY A 424 6.31 2.33 -24.62
N ALA A 425 6.93 2.66 -23.48
CA ALA A 425 6.70 3.90 -22.75
C ALA A 425 7.61 5.05 -23.20
N ILE A 426 8.79 4.70 -23.73
CA ILE A 426 9.81 5.62 -24.28
C ILE A 426 10.41 5.01 -25.55
#